data_8e0466b845895252f5b2ffa12cc21e50
#
_entry.id   8e0466b845895252f5b2ffa12cc21e50
#
_cell.length_a   1.000
_cell.length_b   1.000
_cell.length_c   1.000
_cell.angle_alpha   90.00
_cell.angle_beta   90.00
_cell.angle_gamma   90.00
#
_symmetry.space_group_name_H-M   'P 1'
#
loop_
_entity.id
_entity.type
_entity.pdbx_description
1 polymer ?
#
loop_
_entity_poly.entity_id
_entity_poly.type
_entity_poly.pdbx_seq_one_letter_code
_entity_poly.pdbx_strand_id
1 'polypeptide(L)'
;NGKRESGTSGSGGRAGLIGLIAADHWQAAVREALRIALVNLDAEPAPAGVMEVVLGPGWPGILLHEAIGHGLEGDFNRKGSSAFAGLMGQQIAAKGVTILDDGTIPDRRGSITIDDEGTPSAKNVLIEDGILVGYMQDRQNARLMGVAPTGNGRRESFAHAPMPRMTNTYMLAGDADPAALVADLKDGIYAVGFGGGQVDITNGKFVFSCTEAYRVKDGIVGGAVKGATLIGDGATSLKNIQGIGNDLELDPGIGNCGKAGQWVPVGVGQPSLKIGGLTIGGAAG
;
A
#
# COMPACT_ATOMS: atom_id res chain seq x y z
N ASN A 1 -7.42 28.56 20.48
CA ASN A 1 -6.09 29.03 20.07
C ASN A 1 -5.96 29.32 18.56
N GLY A 2 -7.05 29.13 17.76
CA GLY A 2 -7.10 29.42 16.32
C GLY A 2 -6.50 28.34 15.39
N LYS A 3 -5.93 27.27 15.91
CA LYS A 3 -5.46 26.14 15.10
C LYS A 3 -6.66 25.33 14.58
N ARG A 4 -6.57 24.84 13.33
CA ARG A 4 -7.58 24.00 12.72
C ARG A 4 -6.89 22.79 12.07
N GLU A 5 -7.35 21.58 12.41
CA GLU A 5 -6.92 20.33 11.80
C GLU A 5 -8.13 19.45 11.47
N SER A 6 -7.94 18.48 10.61
CA SER A 6 -8.97 17.52 10.23
C SER A 6 -8.46 16.11 10.39
N GLY A 7 -9.36 15.18 10.67
CA GLY A 7 -9.10 13.75 10.63
C GLY A 7 -10.18 13.06 9.81
N THR A 8 -9.81 12.00 9.15
CA THR A 8 -10.72 11.18 8.34
C THR A 8 -10.55 9.72 8.69
N SER A 9 -11.64 8.99 8.69
CA SER A 9 -11.66 7.53 8.82
C SER A 9 -12.84 6.98 8.07
N GLY A 10 -12.78 5.73 7.68
CA GLY A 10 -13.85 5.06 6.96
C GLY A 10 -13.65 3.56 6.96
N SER A 11 -14.68 2.85 6.52
CA SER A 11 -14.63 1.41 6.32
C SER A 11 -15.48 1.03 5.11
N GLY A 12 -15.21 -0.12 4.52
CA GLY A 12 -15.97 -0.63 3.40
C GLY A 12 -15.65 -2.10 3.11
N GLY A 13 -16.43 -2.69 2.21
CA GLY A 13 -16.25 -4.09 1.85
C GLY A 13 -17.25 -4.53 0.78
N ARG A 14 -17.19 -5.79 0.41
CA ARG A 14 -18.20 -6.49 -0.42
C ARG A 14 -19.04 -7.41 0.45
N ALA A 15 -19.63 -6.85 1.50
CA ALA A 15 -20.46 -7.56 2.47
C ALA A 15 -21.87 -7.03 2.45
N GLY A 16 -22.77 -7.70 3.20
CA GLY A 16 -24.12 -7.20 3.41
C GLY A 16 -24.11 -5.85 4.14
N LEU A 17 -25.05 -4.96 3.75
CA LEU A 17 -25.14 -3.60 4.29
C LEU A 17 -25.24 -3.56 5.82
N ILE A 18 -25.94 -4.51 6.44
CA ILE A 18 -26.19 -4.52 7.89
C ILE A 18 -24.88 -4.54 8.69
N GLY A 19 -23.88 -5.33 8.25
CA GLY A 19 -22.57 -5.35 8.90
C GLY A 19 -21.82 -4.04 8.78
N LEU A 20 -21.93 -3.36 7.63
CA LEU A 20 -21.23 -2.09 7.37
C LEU A 20 -21.83 -0.90 8.14
N ILE A 21 -23.15 -0.93 8.43
CA ILE A 21 -23.85 0.14 9.17
C ILE A 21 -24.02 -0.18 10.67
N ALA A 22 -23.42 -1.24 11.17
CA ALA A 22 -23.47 -1.57 12.59
C ALA A 22 -22.90 -0.41 13.44
N ALA A 23 -23.58 -0.12 14.56
CA ALA A 23 -23.29 1.09 15.35
C ALA A 23 -21.86 1.16 15.88
N ASP A 24 -21.26 0.05 16.19
CA ASP A 24 -19.86 -0.07 16.63
C ASP A 24 -18.87 0.32 15.52
N HIS A 25 -19.15 -0.04 14.26
CA HIS A 25 -18.31 0.28 13.11
C HIS A 25 -18.26 1.80 12.82
N TRP A 26 -19.42 2.45 12.62
CA TRP A 26 -19.41 3.88 12.30
C TRP A 26 -18.98 4.74 13.50
N GLN A 27 -19.29 4.32 14.73
CA GLN A 27 -18.82 5.01 15.92
C GLN A 27 -17.30 4.89 16.11
N ALA A 28 -16.70 3.73 15.79
CA ALA A 28 -15.26 3.56 15.78
C ALA A 28 -14.60 4.50 14.74
N ALA A 29 -15.15 4.58 13.52
CA ALA A 29 -14.66 5.48 12.49
C ALA A 29 -14.74 6.96 12.93
N VAL A 30 -15.82 7.41 13.56
CA VAL A 30 -15.95 8.78 14.08
C VAL A 30 -14.92 9.06 15.18
N ARG A 31 -14.73 8.12 16.12
CA ARG A 31 -13.71 8.26 17.18
C ARG A 31 -12.29 8.34 16.60
N GLU A 32 -12.00 7.50 15.60
CA GLU A 32 -10.70 7.50 14.95
C GLU A 32 -10.44 8.81 14.18
N ALA A 33 -11.41 9.31 13.42
CA ALA A 33 -11.29 10.60 12.76
C ALA A 33 -11.04 11.74 13.76
N LEU A 34 -11.75 11.75 14.90
CA LEU A 34 -11.53 12.73 15.97
C LEU A 34 -10.11 12.59 16.56
N ARG A 35 -9.67 11.35 16.85
CA ARG A 35 -8.33 11.08 17.39
C ARG A 35 -7.25 11.65 16.48
N ILE A 36 -7.32 11.38 15.16
CA ILE A 36 -6.37 11.88 14.16
C ILE A 36 -6.35 13.43 14.16
N ALA A 37 -7.53 14.07 14.17
CA ALA A 37 -7.61 15.52 14.20
C ALA A 37 -6.95 16.12 15.46
N LEU A 38 -7.17 15.51 16.63
CA LEU A 38 -6.58 15.95 17.89
C LEU A 38 -5.07 15.77 17.93
N VAL A 39 -4.56 14.63 17.46
CA VAL A 39 -3.12 14.37 17.34
C VAL A 39 -2.44 15.43 16.47
N ASN A 40 -3.04 15.77 15.33
CA ASN A 40 -2.48 16.74 14.39
C ASN A 40 -2.53 18.19 14.90
N LEU A 41 -3.41 18.55 15.86
CA LEU A 41 -3.45 19.89 16.44
C LEU A 41 -2.15 20.28 17.15
N ASP A 42 -1.49 19.31 17.77
CA ASP A 42 -0.26 19.51 18.53
C ASP A 42 1.00 19.05 17.75
N ALA A 43 0.82 18.52 16.53
CA ALA A 43 1.92 18.05 15.70
C ALA A 43 2.86 19.18 15.28
N GLU A 44 4.17 18.91 15.37
CA GLU A 44 5.23 19.79 14.93
C GLU A 44 5.57 19.54 13.43
N PRO A 45 6.24 20.46 12.74
CA PRO A 45 6.73 20.21 11.38
C PRO A 45 7.65 19.00 11.32
N ALA A 46 7.42 18.12 10.34
CA ALA A 46 8.28 16.96 10.13
C ALA A 46 9.69 17.39 9.71
N PRO A 47 10.74 16.67 10.13
CA PRO A 47 12.10 16.91 9.66
C PRO A 47 12.19 16.56 8.16
N ALA A 48 13.12 17.22 7.46
CA ALA A 48 13.47 16.88 6.09
C ALA A 48 14.83 16.18 6.04
N GLY A 49 14.99 15.23 5.12
CA GLY A 49 16.26 14.53 4.91
C GLY A 49 16.08 13.04 4.62
N VAL A 50 17.19 12.35 4.43
CA VAL A 50 17.19 10.88 4.26
C VAL A 50 17.28 10.24 5.63
N MET A 51 16.34 9.35 5.95
CA MET A 51 16.31 8.68 7.26
C MET A 51 15.64 7.30 7.19
N GLU A 52 15.77 6.54 8.26
CA GLU A 52 15.03 5.29 8.44
C GLU A 52 13.57 5.58 8.79
N VAL A 53 12.69 4.73 8.29
CA VAL A 53 11.25 4.84 8.53
C VAL A 53 10.71 3.49 8.98
N VAL A 54 9.88 3.48 10.01
CA VAL A 54 8.98 2.36 10.28
C VAL A 54 7.59 2.76 9.79
N LEU A 55 7.02 1.93 8.91
CA LEU A 55 5.63 2.03 8.49
C LEU A 55 4.80 1.14 9.40
N GLY A 56 3.64 1.62 9.85
CA GLY A 56 2.67 0.81 10.59
C GLY A 56 1.99 -0.24 9.71
N PRO A 57 1.21 -1.16 10.31
CA PRO A 57 0.47 -2.19 9.57
C PRO A 57 -0.77 -1.61 8.85
N GLY A 58 -1.38 -2.39 7.98
CA GLY A 58 -2.67 -2.10 7.34
C GLY A 58 -2.60 -1.09 6.20
N TRP A 59 -3.25 0.07 6.37
CA TRP A 59 -3.38 1.10 5.32
C TRP A 59 -2.06 1.63 4.75
N PRO A 60 -0.96 1.73 5.47
CA PRO A 60 0.35 2.03 4.89
C PRO A 60 0.78 1.10 3.75
N GLY A 61 0.16 -0.09 3.60
CA GLY A 61 0.28 -0.95 2.42
C GLY A 61 -0.10 -0.30 1.09
N ILE A 62 -0.69 0.90 1.09
CA ILE A 62 -0.85 1.72 -0.12
C ILE A 62 0.50 2.01 -0.79
N LEU A 63 1.59 2.05 -0.03
CA LEU A 63 2.94 2.16 -0.59
C LEU A 63 3.27 0.97 -1.49
N LEU A 64 2.88 -0.26 -1.11
CA LEU A 64 3.09 -1.45 -1.94
C LEU A 64 2.25 -1.38 -3.22
N HIS A 65 1.00 -0.90 -3.12
CA HIS A 65 0.10 -0.72 -4.25
C HIS A 65 0.73 0.20 -5.31
N GLU A 66 1.28 1.32 -4.90
CA GLU A 66 1.89 2.28 -5.81
C GLU A 66 3.32 1.87 -6.21
N ALA A 67 4.16 1.49 -5.23
CA ALA A 67 5.58 1.24 -5.48
C ALA A 67 5.82 0.06 -6.44
N ILE A 68 4.97 -0.96 -6.39
CA ILE A 68 5.11 -2.18 -7.19
C ILE A 68 3.81 -2.64 -7.85
N GLY A 69 2.65 -2.50 -7.20
CA GLY A 69 1.40 -3.06 -7.69
C GLY A 69 1.12 -2.65 -9.13
N HIS A 70 1.08 -1.37 -9.43
CA HIS A 70 0.93 -0.87 -10.79
C HIS A 70 2.08 -1.30 -11.72
N GLY A 71 3.31 -1.37 -11.19
CA GLY A 71 4.47 -1.83 -11.94
C GLY A 71 4.40 -3.31 -12.34
N LEU A 72 3.62 -4.12 -11.64
CA LEU A 72 3.45 -5.56 -11.91
C LEU A 72 2.18 -5.89 -12.72
N GLU A 73 1.46 -4.89 -13.22
CA GLU A 73 0.37 -5.10 -14.16
C GLU A 73 0.89 -5.53 -15.54
N GLY A 74 0.28 -6.56 -16.11
CA GLY A 74 0.79 -7.27 -17.29
C GLY A 74 0.91 -6.43 -18.55
N ASP A 75 0.02 -5.46 -18.76
CA ASP A 75 0.03 -4.60 -19.95
C ASP A 75 1.27 -3.69 -20.00
N PHE A 76 1.71 -3.15 -18.86
CA PHE A 76 2.93 -2.35 -18.77
C PHE A 76 4.18 -3.21 -18.97
N ASN A 77 4.18 -4.41 -18.40
CA ASN A 77 5.30 -5.34 -18.52
C ASN A 77 5.43 -5.91 -19.94
N ARG A 78 4.32 -6.25 -20.60
CA ARG A 78 4.30 -6.67 -22.02
C ARG A 78 4.83 -5.57 -22.96
N LYS A 79 4.47 -4.32 -22.68
CA LYS A 79 4.92 -3.16 -23.48
C LYS A 79 6.36 -2.74 -23.19
N GLY A 80 6.99 -3.29 -22.15
CA GLY A 80 8.33 -2.89 -21.70
C GLY A 80 8.37 -1.50 -21.06
N SER A 81 7.21 -0.95 -20.62
CA SER A 81 7.12 0.40 -20.06
C SER A 81 7.19 0.41 -18.52
N SER A 82 7.12 -0.74 -17.87
CA SER A 82 7.31 -0.84 -16.42
C SER A 82 8.79 -0.94 -16.06
N ALA A 83 9.18 -0.36 -14.92
CA ALA A 83 10.48 -0.55 -14.30
C ALA A 83 10.79 -2.03 -13.95
N PHE A 84 9.77 -2.90 -13.91
CA PHE A 84 9.88 -4.34 -13.61
C PHE A 84 9.81 -5.22 -14.86
N ALA A 85 9.76 -4.62 -16.07
CA ALA A 85 9.70 -5.38 -17.31
C ALA A 85 10.97 -6.21 -17.52
N GLY A 86 10.80 -7.51 -17.82
CA GLY A 86 11.92 -8.43 -18.04
C GLY A 86 12.67 -8.89 -16.79
N LEU A 87 12.19 -8.53 -15.57
CA LEU A 87 12.83 -8.91 -14.31
C LEU A 87 12.27 -10.20 -13.69
N MET A 88 11.42 -10.96 -14.40
CA MET A 88 10.90 -12.25 -13.91
C MET A 88 12.05 -13.18 -13.50
N GLY A 89 11.95 -13.78 -12.31
CA GLY A 89 12.97 -14.63 -11.71
C GLY A 89 14.14 -13.87 -11.05
N GLN A 90 14.16 -12.55 -11.09
CA GLN A 90 15.22 -11.74 -10.48
C GLN A 90 14.81 -11.26 -9.08
N GLN A 91 15.82 -11.01 -8.24
CA GLN A 91 15.60 -10.41 -6.92
C GLN A 91 15.32 -8.92 -7.06
N ILE A 92 14.10 -8.51 -6.72
CA ILE A 92 13.62 -7.12 -6.79
C ILE A 92 13.29 -6.53 -5.41
N ALA A 93 13.29 -7.36 -4.36
CA ALA A 93 13.05 -6.95 -2.98
C ALA A 93 14.03 -7.63 -2.02
N ALA A 94 14.06 -7.22 -0.76
CA ALA A 94 14.84 -7.88 0.28
C ALA A 94 14.35 -9.32 0.49
N LYS A 95 15.24 -10.18 0.98
CA LYS A 95 14.89 -11.54 1.38
C LYS A 95 13.80 -11.50 2.47
N GLY A 96 12.86 -12.45 2.45
CA GLY A 96 11.70 -12.49 3.33
C GLY A 96 10.50 -11.70 2.83
N VAL A 97 10.66 -10.82 1.84
CA VAL A 97 9.54 -10.07 1.25
C VAL A 97 8.73 -10.99 0.34
N THR A 98 7.48 -11.26 0.73
CA THR A 98 6.52 -11.99 -0.11
C THR A 98 5.26 -11.16 -0.26
N ILE A 99 4.87 -10.88 -1.51
CA ILE A 99 3.75 -9.99 -1.86
C ILE A 99 2.78 -10.72 -2.78
N LEU A 100 1.50 -10.56 -2.46
CA LEU A 100 0.39 -11.21 -3.16
C LEU A 100 -0.61 -10.17 -3.66
N ASP A 101 -1.35 -10.54 -4.71
CA ASP A 101 -2.63 -9.93 -5.06
C ASP A 101 -3.71 -11.01 -4.97
N ASP A 102 -4.65 -10.86 -4.03
CA ASP A 102 -5.63 -11.89 -3.70
C ASP A 102 -7.05 -11.33 -3.76
N GLY A 103 -7.76 -11.65 -4.83
CA GLY A 103 -9.17 -11.28 -5.00
C GLY A 103 -10.16 -12.24 -4.33
N THR A 104 -9.68 -13.27 -3.65
CA THR A 104 -10.55 -14.32 -3.05
C THR A 104 -10.87 -14.10 -1.57
N ILE A 105 -10.25 -13.11 -0.92
CA ILE A 105 -10.45 -12.83 0.51
C ILE A 105 -11.90 -12.42 0.75
N PRO A 106 -12.66 -13.12 1.63
CA PRO A 106 -14.06 -12.81 1.86
C PRO A 106 -14.28 -11.35 2.31
N ASP A 107 -15.37 -10.77 1.84
CA ASP A 107 -15.89 -9.47 2.26
C ASP A 107 -14.97 -8.24 2.05
N ARG A 108 -13.77 -8.44 1.48
CA ARG A 108 -12.85 -7.32 1.22
C ARG A 108 -13.31 -6.47 0.04
N ARG A 109 -12.99 -5.17 0.10
CA ARG A 109 -13.40 -4.19 -0.93
C ARG A 109 -12.87 -4.50 -2.32
N GLY A 110 -11.63 -4.99 -2.43
CA GLY A 110 -11.00 -5.36 -3.69
C GLY A 110 -11.38 -6.75 -4.21
N SER A 111 -12.06 -7.58 -3.42
CA SER A 111 -12.37 -8.96 -3.76
C SER A 111 -13.45 -9.07 -4.82
N ILE A 112 -13.30 -10.07 -5.67
CA ILE A 112 -14.24 -10.42 -6.75
C ILE A 112 -14.34 -11.93 -6.88
N THR A 113 -15.47 -12.45 -7.33
CA THR A 113 -15.62 -13.89 -7.59
C THR A 113 -15.05 -14.28 -8.95
N ILE A 114 -15.32 -13.45 -9.94
CA ILE A 114 -14.79 -13.50 -11.30
C ILE A 114 -14.41 -12.09 -11.71
N ASP A 115 -13.43 -11.94 -12.60
CA ASP A 115 -13.08 -10.64 -13.19
C ASP A 115 -14.07 -10.24 -14.30
N ASP A 116 -13.91 -9.05 -14.86
CA ASP A 116 -14.81 -8.52 -15.90
C ASP A 116 -14.65 -9.21 -17.27
N GLU A 117 -13.74 -10.15 -17.38
CA GLU A 117 -13.58 -11.03 -18.55
C GLU A 117 -14.09 -12.47 -18.28
N GLY A 118 -14.64 -12.76 -17.08
CA GLY A 118 -15.15 -14.06 -16.68
C GLY A 118 -14.05 -15.04 -16.24
N THR A 119 -12.86 -14.56 -15.92
CA THR A 119 -11.80 -15.37 -15.32
C THR A 119 -12.02 -15.47 -13.80
N PRO A 120 -12.02 -16.67 -13.20
CA PRO A 120 -12.11 -16.80 -11.74
C PRO A 120 -11.02 -15.98 -11.04
N SER A 121 -11.40 -15.33 -9.94
CA SER A 121 -10.43 -14.66 -9.08
C SER A 121 -9.49 -15.67 -8.43
N ALA A 122 -8.27 -15.26 -8.16
CA ALA A 122 -7.24 -16.13 -7.60
C ALA A 122 -6.39 -15.37 -6.57
N LYS A 123 -5.62 -16.15 -5.80
CA LYS A 123 -4.52 -15.69 -4.99
C LYS A 123 -3.23 -15.79 -5.81
N ASN A 124 -2.76 -14.67 -6.27
CA ASN A 124 -1.59 -14.57 -7.15
C ASN A 124 -0.36 -14.13 -6.34
N VAL A 125 0.69 -14.95 -6.32
CA VAL A 125 1.98 -14.55 -5.76
C VAL A 125 2.71 -13.71 -6.81
N LEU A 126 3.07 -12.50 -6.44
CA LEU A 126 3.79 -11.56 -7.31
C LEU A 126 5.29 -11.57 -7.01
N ILE A 127 5.63 -11.51 -5.73
CA ILE A 127 7.02 -11.59 -5.23
C ILE A 127 7.05 -12.69 -4.17
N GLU A 128 8.02 -13.58 -4.24
CA GLU A 128 8.25 -14.65 -3.27
C GLU A 128 9.69 -14.58 -2.76
N ASP A 129 9.86 -14.42 -1.46
CA ASP A 129 11.19 -14.26 -0.81
C ASP A 129 12.12 -13.26 -1.55
N GLY A 130 11.55 -12.14 -1.98
CA GLY A 130 12.24 -11.08 -2.71
C GLY A 130 12.38 -11.29 -4.22
N ILE A 131 11.98 -12.44 -4.75
CA ILE A 131 12.08 -12.80 -6.17
C ILE A 131 10.77 -12.47 -6.88
N LEU A 132 10.83 -11.81 -8.03
CA LEU A 132 9.66 -11.57 -8.89
C LEU A 132 9.23 -12.89 -9.56
N VAL A 133 8.03 -13.37 -9.26
CA VAL A 133 7.51 -14.65 -9.74
C VAL A 133 6.21 -14.53 -10.54
N GLY A 134 5.55 -13.37 -10.54
CA GLY A 134 4.28 -13.19 -11.24
C GLY A 134 3.97 -11.76 -11.63
N TYR A 135 3.16 -11.62 -12.67
CA TYR A 135 2.47 -10.38 -13.06
C TYR A 135 0.96 -10.59 -13.00
N MET A 136 0.22 -9.53 -12.73
CA MET A 136 -1.24 -9.55 -12.82
C MET A 136 -1.68 -9.44 -14.28
N GLN A 137 -2.51 -10.37 -14.75
CA GLN A 137 -2.85 -10.54 -16.15
C GLN A 137 -4.36 -10.46 -16.39
N ASP A 138 -4.77 -9.71 -17.43
CA ASP A 138 -6.02 -9.93 -18.13
C ASP A 138 -5.85 -11.01 -19.22
N ARG A 139 -6.92 -11.40 -19.89
CA ARG A 139 -6.86 -12.42 -20.95
C ARG A 139 -6.04 -11.97 -22.17
N GLN A 140 -6.13 -10.68 -22.53
CA GLN A 140 -5.41 -10.17 -23.70
C GLN A 140 -3.90 -10.20 -23.49
N ASN A 141 -3.44 -9.62 -22.36
CA ASN A 141 -2.01 -9.55 -22.08
C ASN A 141 -1.43 -10.92 -21.74
N ALA A 142 -2.17 -11.77 -21.02
CA ALA A 142 -1.79 -13.17 -20.78
C ALA A 142 -1.53 -13.91 -22.09
N ARG A 143 -2.46 -13.85 -23.05
CA ARG A 143 -2.32 -14.49 -24.35
C ARG A 143 -1.09 -13.96 -25.11
N LEU A 144 -0.89 -12.65 -25.11
CA LEU A 144 0.23 -12.04 -25.85
C LEU A 144 1.61 -12.32 -25.21
N MET A 145 1.63 -12.63 -23.91
CA MET A 145 2.84 -13.03 -23.18
C MET A 145 3.00 -14.54 -23.07
N GLY A 146 2.06 -15.34 -23.58
CA GLY A 146 2.11 -16.80 -23.53
C GLY A 146 1.95 -17.38 -22.13
N VAL A 147 1.21 -16.70 -21.24
CA VAL A 147 0.96 -17.11 -19.85
C VAL A 147 -0.55 -17.25 -19.58
N ALA A 148 -0.92 -17.79 -18.42
CA ALA A 148 -2.32 -17.85 -17.99
C ALA A 148 -2.83 -16.50 -17.48
N PRO A 149 -4.13 -16.18 -17.65
CA PRO A 149 -4.76 -15.04 -17.00
C PRO A 149 -4.87 -15.28 -15.49
N THR A 150 -4.83 -14.19 -14.70
CA THR A 150 -4.77 -14.26 -13.23
C THR A 150 -6.06 -13.82 -12.53
N GLY A 151 -7.13 -13.53 -13.29
CA GLY A 151 -8.39 -13.01 -12.72
C GLY A 151 -8.30 -11.52 -12.33
N ASN A 152 -7.43 -10.77 -13.00
CA ASN A 152 -7.19 -9.34 -12.78
C ASN A 152 -7.71 -8.46 -13.94
N GLY A 153 -8.46 -9.00 -14.89
CA GLY A 153 -9.05 -8.25 -16.00
C GLY A 153 -10.25 -7.43 -15.51
N ARG A 154 -10.04 -6.20 -15.03
CA ARG A 154 -11.07 -5.38 -14.37
C ARG A 154 -11.34 -4.08 -15.12
N ARG A 155 -12.55 -3.56 -14.98
CA ARG A 155 -13.00 -2.27 -15.52
C ARG A 155 -13.90 -1.53 -14.54
N GLU A 156 -14.01 -0.22 -14.71
CA GLU A 156 -14.88 0.61 -13.88
C GLU A 156 -16.37 0.31 -14.11
N SER A 157 -16.78 0.18 -15.38
CA SER A 157 -18.15 -0.07 -15.76
C SER A 157 -18.24 -0.79 -17.11
N PHE A 158 -19.46 -1.11 -17.52
CA PHE A 158 -19.74 -1.71 -18.82
C PHE A 158 -19.28 -0.87 -20.02
N ALA A 159 -19.10 0.45 -19.83
CA ALA A 159 -18.65 1.37 -20.88
C ALA A 159 -17.12 1.36 -21.10
N HIS A 160 -16.39 0.61 -20.30
CA HIS A 160 -14.92 0.58 -20.33
C HIS A 160 -14.38 -0.79 -20.73
N ALA A 161 -13.24 -0.79 -21.41
CA ALA A 161 -12.51 -2.03 -21.69
C ALA A 161 -11.81 -2.54 -20.43
N PRO A 162 -11.86 -3.87 -20.14
CA PRO A 162 -11.06 -4.46 -19.08
C PRO A 162 -9.56 -4.29 -19.32
N MET A 163 -8.79 -4.21 -18.24
CA MET A 163 -7.33 -4.17 -18.25
C MET A 163 -6.79 -4.81 -16.98
N PRO A 164 -5.49 -5.16 -16.91
CA PRO A 164 -4.90 -5.68 -15.68
C PRO A 164 -5.02 -4.66 -14.55
N ARG A 165 -5.62 -5.05 -13.43
CA ARG A 165 -5.82 -4.23 -12.22
C ARG A 165 -5.66 -5.07 -10.97
N MET A 166 -5.13 -4.46 -9.93
CA MET A 166 -5.05 -5.05 -8.59
C MET A 166 -6.42 -5.39 -8.01
N THR A 167 -6.44 -6.34 -7.07
CA THR A 167 -7.58 -6.68 -6.21
C THR A 167 -7.27 -6.29 -4.76
N ASN A 168 -6.75 -7.19 -3.93
CA ASN A 168 -6.19 -6.86 -2.63
C ASN A 168 -4.70 -7.20 -2.64
N THR A 169 -3.86 -6.18 -2.70
CA THR A 169 -2.41 -6.32 -2.77
C THR A 169 -1.80 -6.15 -1.38
N TYR A 170 -1.13 -7.16 -0.87
CA TYR A 170 -0.57 -7.12 0.49
C TYR A 170 0.73 -7.91 0.63
N MET A 171 1.53 -7.53 1.63
CA MET A 171 2.74 -8.25 2.03
C MET A 171 2.43 -9.23 3.16
N LEU A 172 3.00 -10.43 3.13
CA LEU A 172 2.90 -11.38 4.23
C LEU A 172 3.69 -10.92 5.45
N ALA A 173 3.24 -11.37 6.63
CA ALA A 173 3.95 -11.12 7.89
C ALA A 173 5.33 -11.78 7.90
N GLY A 174 6.27 -11.12 8.56
CA GLY A 174 7.54 -11.68 8.98
C GLY A 174 7.50 -12.15 10.44
N ASP A 175 8.66 -12.19 11.07
CA ASP A 175 8.82 -12.69 12.44
C ASP A 175 9.17 -11.60 13.45
N ALA A 176 9.44 -10.36 13.01
CA ALA A 176 9.89 -9.30 13.89
C ALA A 176 8.76 -8.79 14.79
N ASP A 177 9.10 -8.47 16.05
CA ASP A 177 8.21 -7.71 16.92
C ASP A 177 8.11 -6.26 16.42
N PRO A 178 6.91 -5.74 16.11
CA PRO A 178 6.72 -4.36 15.66
C PRO A 178 7.30 -3.31 16.62
N ALA A 179 7.20 -3.54 17.92
CA ALA A 179 7.77 -2.65 18.92
C ALA A 179 9.32 -2.63 18.85
N ALA A 180 9.93 -3.78 18.56
CA ALA A 180 11.37 -3.88 18.38
C ALA A 180 11.84 -3.14 17.10
N LEU A 181 11.07 -3.16 16.02
CA LEU A 181 11.37 -2.40 14.80
C LEU A 181 11.42 -0.89 15.06
N VAL A 182 10.48 -0.37 15.87
CA VAL A 182 10.46 1.04 16.26
C VAL A 182 11.60 1.36 17.24
N ALA A 183 11.86 0.47 18.21
CA ALA A 183 12.94 0.64 19.19
C ALA A 183 14.33 0.64 18.55
N ASP A 184 14.49 0.01 17.38
CA ASP A 184 15.76 -0.02 16.63
C ASP A 184 16.03 1.26 15.81
N LEU A 185 15.05 2.19 15.71
CA LEU A 185 15.23 3.47 15.05
C LEU A 185 16.10 4.41 15.92
N LYS A 186 17.24 4.85 15.40
CA LYS A 186 18.07 5.85 16.08
C LYS A 186 17.61 7.27 15.87
N ASP A 187 17.27 7.60 14.64
CA ASP A 187 16.73 8.89 14.25
C ASP A 187 15.87 8.71 12.98
N GLY A 188 14.54 8.72 13.13
CA GLY A 188 13.65 8.36 12.05
C GLY A 188 12.20 8.79 12.27
N ILE A 189 11.36 8.24 11.43
CA ILE A 189 9.90 8.48 11.45
C ILE A 189 9.16 7.14 11.63
N TYR A 190 8.18 7.13 12.51
CA TYR A 190 7.15 6.10 12.56
C TYR A 190 5.89 6.64 11.91
N ALA A 191 5.57 6.16 10.71
CA ALA A 191 4.44 6.61 9.88
C ALA A 191 3.31 5.59 9.95
N VAL A 192 2.15 5.99 10.49
CA VAL A 192 1.01 5.10 10.73
C VAL A 192 -0.19 5.39 9.84
N GLY A 193 -0.26 6.57 9.23
CA GLY A 193 -1.36 6.94 8.35
C GLY A 193 -0.89 7.70 7.10
N PHE A 194 -1.56 7.43 5.97
CA PHE A 194 -1.28 8.07 4.69
C PHE A 194 -2.58 8.63 4.09
N GLY A 195 -2.50 9.82 3.46
CA GLY A 195 -3.60 10.45 2.76
C GLY A 195 -3.75 9.93 1.34
N GLY A 196 -2.69 10.01 0.58
CA GLY A 196 -2.65 9.56 -0.81
C GLY A 196 -1.23 9.55 -1.31
N GLY A 197 -1.02 8.92 -2.45
CA GLY A 197 0.26 8.82 -3.10
C GLY A 197 0.13 8.82 -4.61
N GLN A 198 1.26 8.96 -5.27
CA GLN A 198 1.41 8.88 -6.72
C GLN A 198 2.67 8.11 -7.05
N VAL A 199 2.62 7.37 -8.14
CA VAL A 199 3.80 6.67 -8.70
C VAL A 199 3.97 7.01 -10.17
N ASP A 200 5.21 7.20 -10.58
CA ASP A 200 5.60 7.13 -11.98
C ASP A 200 6.04 5.69 -12.29
N ILE A 201 5.18 4.94 -12.96
CA ILE A 201 5.41 3.51 -13.25
C ILE A 201 6.62 3.25 -14.15
N THR A 202 7.08 4.25 -14.89
CA THR A 202 8.22 4.10 -15.83
C THR A 202 9.56 4.06 -15.12
N ASN A 203 9.68 4.78 -14.01
CA ASN A 203 10.89 4.85 -13.19
C ASN A 203 10.69 4.38 -11.74
N GLY A 204 9.45 4.03 -11.35
CA GLY A 204 9.10 3.54 -10.03
C GLY A 204 9.12 4.58 -8.92
N LYS A 205 9.32 5.86 -9.23
CA LYS A 205 9.35 6.92 -8.20
C LYS A 205 7.97 7.17 -7.62
N PHE A 206 7.90 7.26 -6.30
CA PHE A 206 6.66 7.52 -5.57
C PHE A 206 6.80 8.70 -4.61
N VAL A 207 5.65 9.29 -4.31
CA VAL A 207 5.48 10.34 -3.29
C VAL A 207 4.23 10.04 -2.48
N PHE A 208 4.34 10.00 -1.14
CA PHE A 208 3.23 9.77 -0.21
C PHE A 208 3.20 10.84 0.88
N SER A 209 2.03 11.39 1.15
CA SER A 209 1.83 12.31 2.28
C SER A 209 1.32 11.54 3.50
N CYS A 210 2.01 11.66 4.63
CA CYS A 210 1.54 11.10 5.89
C CYS A 210 0.40 11.96 6.46
N THR A 211 -0.66 11.31 6.91
CA THR A 211 -1.73 11.91 7.70
C THR A 211 -1.50 11.78 9.20
N GLU A 212 -0.65 10.83 9.59
CA GLU A 212 -0.21 10.64 10.96
C GLU A 212 1.19 10.02 10.96
N ALA A 213 2.13 10.68 11.62
CA ALA A 213 3.49 10.21 11.80
C ALA A 213 4.08 10.75 13.11
N TYR A 214 5.10 10.08 13.61
CA TYR A 214 5.77 10.41 14.86
C TYR A 214 7.29 10.46 14.65
N ARG A 215 7.94 11.43 15.31
CA ARG A 215 9.39 11.43 15.40
C ARG A 215 9.84 10.32 16.33
N VAL A 216 10.83 9.54 15.91
CA VAL A 216 11.49 8.55 16.76
C VAL A 216 12.95 8.93 16.92
N LYS A 217 13.44 8.95 18.15
CA LYS A 217 14.84 9.21 18.48
C LYS A 217 15.30 8.23 19.54
N ASP A 218 16.42 7.56 19.28
CA ASP A 218 17.00 6.52 20.16
C ASP A 218 15.96 5.48 20.60
N GLY A 219 15.10 5.04 19.66
CA GLY A 219 14.03 4.06 19.89
C GLY A 219 12.81 4.60 20.65
N ILE A 220 12.79 5.87 21.01
CA ILE A 220 11.68 6.49 21.76
C ILE A 220 10.78 7.23 20.79
N VAL A 221 9.50 6.85 20.78
CA VAL A 221 8.45 7.55 20.03
C VAL A 221 8.16 8.88 20.72
N GLY A 222 8.43 9.98 20.01
CA GLY A 222 8.21 11.33 20.47
C GLY A 222 6.85 11.90 20.05
N GLY A 223 6.81 13.23 19.87
CA GLY A 223 5.61 13.95 19.43
C GLY A 223 5.20 13.61 17.99
N ALA A 224 3.91 13.84 17.71
CA ALA A 224 3.41 13.76 16.34
C ALA A 224 4.07 14.82 15.45
N VAL A 225 4.29 14.45 14.18
CA VAL A 225 4.80 15.38 13.17
C VAL A 225 3.83 15.46 11.99
N LYS A 226 3.75 16.64 11.36
CA LYS A 226 2.89 16.91 10.21
C LYS A 226 3.68 17.41 9.01
N GLY A 227 3.10 17.22 7.82
CA GLY A 227 3.73 17.56 6.56
C GLY A 227 4.85 16.59 6.15
N ALA A 228 4.97 15.45 6.82
CA ALA A 228 5.88 14.39 6.39
C ALA A 228 5.45 13.84 5.04
N THR A 229 6.37 13.83 4.08
CA THR A 229 6.15 13.26 2.75
C THR A 229 7.25 12.24 2.49
N LEU A 230 6.87 11.00 2.25
CA LEU A 230 7.80 9.92 1.90
C LEU A 230 8.08 9.96 0.40
N ILE A 231 9.34 10.02 0.02
CA ILE A 231 9.79 10.07 -1.38
C ILE A 231 10.82 8.96 -1.59
N GLY A 232 10.63 8.17 -2.63
CA GLY A 232 11.52 7.06 -2.95
C GLY A 232 11.24 6.48 -4.33
N ASP A 233 11.84 5.35 -4.61
CA ASP A 233 11.46 4.48 -5.72
C ASP A 233 11.17 3.06 -5.22
N GLY A 234 10.25 2.37 -5.91
CA GLY A 234 9.74 1.07 -5.46
C GLY A 234 10.83 0.01 -5.34
N ALA A 235 11.69 -0.11 -6.35
CA ALA A 235 12.71 -1.15 -6.40
C ALA A 235 13.77 -0.97 -5.30
N THR A 236 14.24 0.28 -5.09
CA THR A 236 15.21 0.59 -4.04
C THR A 236 14.59 0.44 -2.66
N SER A 237 13.37 0.94 -2.45
CA SER A 237 12.68 0.87 -1.16
C SER A 237 12.44 -0.57 -0.72
N LEU A 238 12.00 -1.46 -1.63
CA LEU A 238 11.79 -2.87 -1.33
C LEU A 238 13.08 -3.62 -1.01
N LYS A 239 14.20 -3.27 -1.67
CA LYS A 239 15.52 -3.85 -1.37
C LYS A 239 16.09 -3.36 -0.03
N ASN A 240 15.66 -2.18 0.41
CA ASN A 240 16.09 -1.56 1.66
C ASN A 240 15.17 -1.90 2.85
N ILE A 241 14.23 -2.84 2.71
CA ILE A 241 13.49 -3.38 3.84
C ILE A 241 14.47 -4.12 4.76
N GLN A 242 14.53 -3.71 6.01
CA GLN A 242 15.45 -4.20 7.05
C GLN A 242 14.75 -5.08 8.08
N GLY A 243 13.41 -4.96 8.18
CA GLY A 243 12.61 -5.76 9.10
C GLY A 243 11.15 -5.79 8.71
N ILE A 244 10.51 -6.95 8.92
CA ILE A 244 9.12 -7.22 8.59
C ILE A 244 8.44 -7.72 9.86
N GLY A 245 7.43 -6.99 10.32
CA GLY A 245 6.67 -7.30 11.53
C GLY A 245 5.80 -8.55 11.42
N ASN A 246 5.37 -9.06 12.55
CA ASN A 246 4.45 -10.21 12.65
C ASN A 246 2.97 -9.77 12.77
N ASP A 247 2.68 -8.50 12.55
CA ASP A 247 1.42 -7.81 12.76
C ASP A 247 0.68 -7.45 11.46
N LEU A 248 0.64 -8.37 10.48
CA LEU A 248 -0.08 -8.12 9.23
C LEU A 248 -1.52 -7.70 9.49
N GLU A 249 -1.87 -6.54 8.95
CA GLU A 249 -3.24 -6.05 8.87
C GLU A 249 -3.62 -5.72 7.43
N LEU A 250 -4.90 -5.82 7.12
CA LEU A 250 -5.48 -5.32 5.87
C LEU A 250 -6.15 -3.97 6.14
N ASP A 251 -6.17 -3.10 5.13
CA ASP A 251 -6.82 -1.79 5.22
C ASP A 251 -8.31 -1.89 5.62
N PRO A 252 -8.94 -0.82 6.12
CA PRO A 252 -10.34 -0.86 6.52
C PRO A 252 -11.35 -0.93 5.35
N GLY A 253 -10.88 -1.07 4.11
CA GLY A 253 -11.73 -1.16 2.91
C GLY A 253 -12.09 0.19 2.31
N ILE A 254 -11.16 1.11 2.25
CA ILE A 254 -11.35 2.46 1.68
C ILE A 254 -10.64 2.65 0.33
N GLY A 255 -9.83 1.68 -0.10
CA GLY A 255 -9.00 1.78 -1.29
C GLY A 255 -9.80 1.96 -2.58
N ASN A 256 -9.35 2.89 -3.42
CA ASN A 256 -9.84 3.10 -4.77
C ASN A 256 -8.67 3.41 -5.69
N CYS A 257 -8.55 2.65 -6.78
CA CYS A 257 -7.39 2.68 -7.67
C CYS A 257 -7.76 3.28 -9.02
N GLY A 258 -6.99 4.25 -9.48
CA GLY A 258 -7.16 4.91 -10.79
C GLY A 258 -6.11 4.45 -11.81
N LYS A 259 -6.53 4.08 -13.02
CA LYS A 259 -5.65 3.78 -14.15
C LYS A 259 -6.37 4.09 -15.46
N ALA A 260 -5.71 4.82 -16.34
CA ALA A 260 -6.25 5.17 -17.66
C ALA A 260 -7.67 5.78 -17.61
N GLY A 261 -7.93 6.62 -16.61
CA GLY A 261 -9.25 7.26 -16.41
C GLY A 261 -10.34 6.35 -15.85
N GLN A 262 -10.01 5.14 -15.44
CA GLN A 262 -10.93 4.17 -14.82
C GLN A 262 -10.61 3.96 -13.34
N TRP A 263 -11.63 3.88 -12.49
CA TRP A 263 -11.53 3.66 -11.05
C TRP A 263 -12.11 2.30 -10.66
N VAL A 264 -11.37 1.52 -9.88
CA VAL A 264 -11.85 0.24 -9.34
C VAL A 264 -11.59 0.17 -7.83
N PRO A 265 -12.51 -0.46 -7.05
CA PRO A 265 -12.28 -0.74 -5.64
C PRO A 265 -11.11 -1.69 -5.47
N VAL A 266 -10.23 -1.40 -4.50
CA VAL A 266 -9.08 -2.24 -4.16
C VAL A 266 -8.91 -2.35 -2.65
N GLY A 267 -8.17 -3.34 -2.19
CA GLY A 267 -7.67 -3.46 -0.84
C GLY A 267 -6.15 -3.45 -0.82
N VAL A 268 -5.58 -3.08 0.29
CA VAL A 268 -4.14 -3.13 0.55
C VAL A 268 -3.87 -3.72 1.92
N GLY A 269 -2.64 -4.11 2.19
CA GLY A 269 -2.23 -4.56 3.51
C GLY A 269 -0.74 -4.76 3.63
N GLN A 270 -0.26 -4.65 4.83
CA GLN A 270 1.12 -4.97 5.18
C GLN A 270 1.27 -5.15 6.70
N PRO A 271 2.31 -5.84 7.15
CA PRO A 271 2.77 -5.75 8.53
C PRO A 271 3.56 -4.44 8.74
N SER A 272 3.98 -4.16 9.97
CA SER A 272 4.96 -3.13 10.24
C SER A 272 6.26 -3.38 9.46
N LEU A 273 6.79 -2.34 8.80
CA LEU A 273 7.99 -2.45 7.96
C LEU A 273 9.04 -1.42 8.37
N LYS A 274 10.26 -1.87 8.66
CA LYS A 274 11.41 -0.98 8.77
C LYS A 274 12.10 -0.85 7.42
N ILE A 275 12.22 0.39 6.91
CA ILE A 275 12.82 0.70 5.60
C ILE A 275 13.94 1.72 5.82
N GLY A 276 15.14 1.42 5.29
CA GLY A 276 16.26 2.33 5.33
C GLY A 276 16.29 3.30 4.15
N GLY A 277 16.79 4.51 4.39
CA GLY A 277 17.18 5.44 3.33
C GLY A 277 16.02 6.09 2.54
N LEU A 278 14.84 6.26 3.13
CA LEU A 278 13.77 7.05 2.49
C LEU A 278 14.01 8.54 2.66
N THR A 279 13.70 9.30 1.61
CA THR A 279 13.70 10.77 1.69
C THR A 279 12.39 11.23 2.32
N ILE A 280 12.50 11.97 3.41
CA ILE A 280 11.39 12.66 4.04
C ILE A 280 11.42 14.11 3.58
N GLY A 281 10.36 14.55 2.89
CA GLY A 281 10.07 15.97 2.68
C GLY A 281 9.36 16.50 3.92
N GLY A 282 9.88 17.60 4.48
CA GLY A 282 9.27 18.27 5.63
C GLY A 282 8.35 19.40 5.19
N ALA A 283 7.50 19.88 6.11
CA ALA A 283 6.84 21.16 5.92
C ALA A 283 7.90 22.28 5.99
N ALA A 284 7.87 23.19 5.01
CA ALA A 284 8.61 24.44 5.17
C ALA A 284 8.02 25.17 6.40
N GLY A 285 8.87 25.43 7.40
CA GLY A 285 8.49 26.16 8.60
C GLY A 285 8.19 27.63 8.31
#